data_38208f5a7e9b80023a7b6b57f334bd1a
#
_entry.id   38208f5a7e9b80023a7b6b57f334bd1a
#
_cell.length_a   1.000
_cell.length_b   1.000
_cell.length_c   1.000
_cell.angle_alpha   90.00
_cell.angle_beta   90.00
_cell.angle_gamma   90.00
#
_symmetry.space_group_name_H-M   'P 1'
#
loop_
_entity.id
_entity.type
_entity.pdbx_description
1 polymer ?
#
loop_
_entity_poly.entity_id
_entity_poly.type
_entity_poly.pdbx_seq_one_letter_code
_entity_poly.pdbx_strand_id
1 'polypeptide(L)'
;MAVVHPKISEERPQTIVPSTKNVTLRIKRSNPEVSSEERFDELIVPVEKWTTVLDALLDAKSHLDHSIGIRYSCRQASCGSCGMKINGRPALACFTKISELDSNIITVEPMDNFPVVRDLAVNFSRLINNHKKIMPYVIREDSEIVPGTGVKEILQTPEDV
;
A
#
# COMPACT_ATOMS: atom_id res chain seq x y z
N MET A 1 -9.29 57.87 -9.42
CA MET A 1 -9.90 56.86 -8.51
C MET A 1 -8.81 55.91 -8.07
N ALA A 2 -8.46 55.96 -6.80
CA ALA A 2 -7.42 55.07 -6.25
C ALA A 2 -8.08 53.75 -5.82
N VAL A 3 -7.57 52.65 -6.36
CA VAL A 3 -8.01 51.30 -6.00
C VAL A 3 -7.40 50.96 -4.65
N VAL A 4 -8.25 50.89 -3.63
CA VAL A 4 -7.84 50.45 -2.28
C VAL A 4 -7.84 48.92 -2.26
N HIS A 5 -6.64 48.34 -2.23
CA HIS A 5 -6.50 46.90 -1.96
C HIS A 5 -6.75 46.62 -0.50
N PRO A 6 -7.63 45.65 -0.14
CA PRO A 6 -7.79 45.25 1.25
C PRO A 6 -6.51 44.62 1.77
N LYS A 7 -6.02 45.07 2.91
CA LYS A 7 -4.93 44.41 3.63
C LYS A 7 -5.44 43.05 4.09
N ILE A 8 -4.96 41.99 3.47
CA ILE A 8 -5.11 40.64 3.96
C ILE A 8 -4.22 40.57 5.21
N SER A 9 -4.82 40.45 6.38
CA SER A 9 -4.11 40.15 7.63
C SER A 9 -3.51 38.76 7.46
N GLU A 10 -2.17 38.69 7.39
CA GLU A 10 -1.41 37.44 7.46
C GLU A 10 -1.49 36.87 8.90
N GLU A 11 -2.62 36.31 9.24
CA GLU A 11 -2.66 35.31 10.32
C GLU A 11 -2.05 34.04 9.77
N ARG A 12 -0.78 33.79 10.06
CA ARG A 12 -0.16 32.48 9.82
C ARG A 12 -1.05 31.44 10.49
N PRO A 13 -1.49 30.40 9.73
CA PRO A 13 -2.19 29.29 10.37
C PRO A 13 -1.30 28.76 11.48
N GLN A 14 -1.84 28.69 12.69
CA GLN A 14 -1.16 28.08 13.83
C GLN A 14 -0.73 26.70 13.39
N THR A 15 0.57 26.43 13.42
CA THR A 15 1.14 25.12 13.14
C THR A 15 0.55 24.18 14.19
N ILE A 16 -0.46 23.40 13.78
CA ILE A 16 -0.98 22.31 14.61
C ILE A 16 0.18 21.34 14.72
N VAL A 17 0.87 21.36 15.86
CA VAL A 17 1.88 20.35 16.17
C VAL A 17 1.10 19.04 16.32
N PRO A 18 1.23 18.08 15.39
CA PRO A 18 0.49 16.83 15.50
C PRO A 18 0.93 16.13 16.79
N SER A 19 -0.04 15.66 17.57
CA SER A 19 0.26 14.86 18.75
C SER A 19 0.80 13.52 18.28
N THR A 20 2.10 13.36 18.29
CA THR A 20 2.79 12.12 17.98
C THR A 20 2.58 11.13 19.11
N LYS A 21 2.07 9.96 18.77
CA LYS A 21 1.96 8.81 19.66
C LYS A 21 2.95 7.74 19.18
N ASN A 22 3.63 7.07 20.10
CA ASN A 22 4.46 5.92 19.75
C ASN A 22 3.62 4.65 19.72
N VAL A 23 3.81 3.84 18.69
CA VAL A 23 3.25 2.48 18.59
C VAL A 23 4.37 1.48 18.36
N THR A 24 4.14 0.23 18.78
CA THR A 24 5.06 -0.87 18.53
C THR A 24 4.57 -1.64 17.30
N LEU A 25 5.38 -1.66 16.25
CA LEU A 25 5.20 -2.56 15.11
C LEU A 25 5.85 -3.89 15.43
N ARG A 26 5.06 -4.95 15.51
CA ARG A 26 5.52 -6.32 15.66
C ARG A 26 5.48 -7.01 14.30
N ILE A 27 6.62 -7.12 13.66
CA ILE A 27 6.77 -7.53 12.27
C ILE A 27 7.22 -8.98 12.19
N LYS A 28 6.45 -9.83 11.50
CA LYS A 28 6.89 -11.20 11.20
C LYS A 28 8.02 -11.17 10.18
N ARG A 29 9.16 -11.72 10.56
CA ARG A 29 10.36 -11.79 9.72
C ARG A 29 10.57 -13.22 9.26
N SER A 30 10.76 -13.39 7.98
CA SER A 30 11.15 -14.66 7.37
C SER A 30 11.89 -14.44 6.06
N ASN A 31 12.84 -15.31 5.78
CA ASN A 31 13.51 -15.35 4.49
C ASN A 31 13.70 -16.82 4.08
N PRO A 32 12.71 -17.42 3.41
CA PRO A 32 12.71 -18.84 3.05
C PRO A 32 13.90 -19.27 2.19
N GLU A 33 14.55 -18.34 1.47
CA GLU A 33 15.75 -18.63 0.67
C GLU A 33 17.02 -18.82 1.53
N VAL A 34 17.03 -18.26 2.74
CA VAL A 34 18.23 -18.30 3.62
C VAL A 34 18.01 -19.22 4.82
N SER A 35 16.84 -19.19 5.44
CA SER A 35 16.49 -19.94 6.63
C SER A 35 15.01 -20.18 6.73
N SER A 36 14.62 -21.34 7.28
CA SER A 36 13.23 -21.63 7.64
C SER A 36 12.79 -20.99 8.96
N GLU A 37 13.68 -20.27 9.65
CA GLU A 37 13.36 -19.63 10.92
C GLU A 37 12.44 -18.43 10.73
N GLU A 38 11.38 -18.42 11.48
CA GLU A 38 10.45 -17.29 11.59
C GLU A 38 10.65 -16.62 12.95
N ARG A 39 10.70 -15.29 12.97
CA ARG A 39 10.77 -14.51 14.19
C ARG A 39 9.90 -13.26 14.10
N PHE A 40 9.68 -12.63 15.23
CA PHE A 40 9.06 -11.30 15.28
C PHE A 40 10.08 -10.28 15.73
N ASP A 41 10.21 -9.19 14.99
CA ASP A 41 10.97 -8.01 15.39
C ASP A 41 9.98 -6.94 15.86
N GLU A 42 10.30 -6.27 16.97
CA GLU A 42 9.47 -5.20 17.54
C GLU A 42 10.19 -3.86 17.36
N LEU A 43 9.54 -2.94 16.66
CA LEU A 43 10.07 -1.61 16.35
C LEU A 43 9.10 -0.54 16.85
N ILE A 44 9.62 0.46 17.54
CA ILE A 44 8.82 1.59 18.03
C ILE A 44 8.90 2.70 16.99
N VAL A 45 7.73 3.13 16.49
CA VAL A 45 7.62 4.19 15.49
C VAL A 45 6.69 5.29 15.97
N PRO A 46 7.02 6.56 15.69
CA PRO A 46 6.12 7.68 15.96
C PRO A 46 4.99 7.67 14.91
N VAL A 47 3.77 7.90 15.36
CA VAL A 47 2.60 7.94 14.48
C VAL A 47 1.73 9.15 14.80
N GLU A 48 1.10 9.68 13.77
CA GLU A 48 0.12 10.74 13.84
C GLU A 48 -1.29 10.18 13.64
N LYS A 49 -2.30 11.01 13.80
CA LYS A 49 -3.71 10.62 13.66
C LYS A 49 -4.03 9.95 12.32
N TRP A 50 -3.35 10.36 11.25
CA TRP A 50 -3.62 9.88 9.88
C TRP A 50 -2.66 8.83 9.38
N THR A 51 -1.66 8.46 10.18
CA THR A 51 -0.64 7.47 9.81
C THR A 51 -1.29 6.12 9.54
N THR A 52 -1.07 5.60 8.33
CA THR A 52 -1.48 4.24 7.97
C THR A 52 -0.43 3.22 8.43
N VAL A 53 -0.82 1.95 8.47
CA VAL A 53 0.14 0.87 8.76
C VAL A 53 1.27 0.83 7.74
N LEU A 54 0.99 1.15 6.46
CA LEU A 54 2.03 1.23 5.43
C LEU A 54 3.01 2.37 5.70
N ASP A 55 2.53 3.55 6.09
CA ASP A 55 3.40 4.69 6.39
C ASP A 55 4.33 4.37 7.55
N ALA A 56 3.81 3.78 8.62
CA ALA A 56 4.62 3.35 9.77
C ALA A 56 5.65 2.28 9.40
N LEU A 57 5.29 1.32 8.54
CA LEU A 57 6.23 0.30 8.04
C LEU A 57 7.33 0.92 7.16
N LEU A 58 7.00 1.91 6.34
CA LEU A 58 7.97 2.61 5.51
C LEU A 58 8.89 3.50 6.35
N ASP A 59 8.37 4.13 7.38
CA ASP A 59 9.17 4.89 8.36
C ASP A 59 10.15 3.96 9.08
N ALA A 60 9.66 2.83 9.62
CA ALA A 60 10.52 1.80 10.22
C ALA A 60 11.59 1.29 9.28
N LYS A 61 11.23 1.01 8.01
CA LYS A 61 12.18 0.58 6.98
C LYS A 61 13.23 1.65 6.67
N SER A 62 12.86 2.91 6.63
CA SER A 62 13.76 4.00 6.26
C SER A 62 14.72 4.42 7.37
N HIS A 63 14.31 4.29 8.64
CA HIS A 63 15.04 4.85 9.76
C HIS A 63 15.55 3.81 10.77
N LEU A 64 14.92 2.64 10.86
CA LEU A 64 15.24 1.64 11.89
C LEU A 64 15.85 0.36 11.30
N ASP A 65 15.21 -0.24 10.28
CA ASP A 65 15.68 -1.48 9.69
C ASP A 65 15.41 -1.54 8.18
N HIS A 66 16.39 -1.21 7.37
CA HIS A 66 16.31 -1.23 5.90
C HIS A 66 16.07 -2.63 5.31
N SER A 67 16.26 -3.69 6.10
CA SER A 67 16.14 -5.07 5.64
C SER A 67 14.68 -5.55 5.53
N ILE A 68 13.70 -4.80 6.06
CA ILE A 68 12.29 -5.18 6.05
C ILE A 68 11.77 -5.36 4.62
N GLY A 69 11.27 -6.57 4.31
CA GLY A 69 10.68 -6.91 3.01
C GLY A 69 9.21 -6.51 2.94
N ILE A 70 8.89 -5.46 2.19
CA ILE A 70 7.52 -4.96 2.01
C ILE A 70 7.22 -4.80 0.53
N ARG A 71 5.99 -5.08 0.12
CA ARG A 71 5.48 -4.77 -1.21
C ARG A 71 4.37 -3.73 -1.13
N TYR A 72 4.45 -2.70 -1.96
CA TYR A 72 3.42 -1.67 -2.08
C TYR A 72 3.50 -1.01 -3.46
N SER A 73 2.45 -0.29 -3.88
CA SER A 73 2.42 0.44 -5.14
C SER A 73 1.52 1.68 -5.06
N CYS A 74 0.21 1.56 -5.31
CA CYS A 74 -0.70 2.70 -5.52
C CYS A 74 -0.93 3.60 -4.30
N ARG A 75 -0.79 3.12 -3.08
CA ARG A 75 -1.06 3.81 -1.80
C ARG A 75 -2.49 4.35 -1.63
N GLN A 76 -3.44 3.88 -2.43
CA GLN A 76 -4.83 4.36 -2.45
C GLN A 76 -5.85 3.22 -2.49
N ALA A 77 -5.55 2.09 -1.88
CA ALA A 77 -6.42 0.93 -1.74
C ALA A 77 -6.90 0.28 -3.06
N SER A 78 -6.21 0.53 -4.19
CA SER A 78 -6.65 0.06 -5.52
C SER A 78 -5.93 -1.21 -5.97
N CYS A 79 -4.58 -1.29 -5.84
CA CYS A 79 -3.80 -2.34 -6.50
C CYS A 79 -3.67 -3.65 -5.69
N GLY A 80 -3.99 -3.66 -4.40
CA GLY A 80 -3.86 -4.83 -3.53
C GLY A 80 -2.43 -5.21 -3.12
N SER A 81 -1.39 -4.58 -3.69
CA SER A 81 0.02 -4.98 -3.47
C SER A 81 0.49 -4.92 -2.02
N CYS A 82 -0.10 -4.04 -1.20
CA CYS A 82 0.21 -3.88 0.22
C CYS A 82 -0.68 -4.75 1.13
N GLY A 83 -1.35 -5.77 0.58
CA GLY A 83 -2.14 -6.72 1.34
C GLY A 83 -1.26 -7.52 2.31
N MET A 84 -1.65 -7.53 3.58
CA MET A 84 -0.99 -8.29 4.65
C MET A 84 -1.98 -8.58 5.78
N LYS A 85 -1.60 -9.43 6.72
CA LYS A 85 -2.38 -9.61 7.95
C LYS A 85 -1.98 -8.53 8.95
N ILE A 86 -2.96 -7.78 9.43
CA ILE A 86 -2.81 -6.75 10.44
C ILE A 86 -3.65 -7.18 11.64
N ASN A 87 -3.01 -7.38 12.79
CA ASN A 87 -3.65 -7.92 14.00
C ASN A 87 -4.50 -9.18 13.70
N GLY A 88 -3.96 -10.10 12.89
CA GLY A 88 -4.59 -11.36 12.53
C GLY A 88 -5.67 -11.27 11.43
N ARG A 89 -5.98 -10.08 10.90
CA ARG A 89 -6.99 -9.88 9.85
C ARG A 89 -6.34 -9.45 8.53
N PRO A 90 -6.73 -10.04 7.39
CA PRO A 90 -6.30 -9.57 6.08
C PRO A 90 -6.77 -8.14 5.83
N ALA A 91 -5.85 -7.24 5.50
CA ALA A 91 -6.17 -5.84 5.24
C ALA A 91 -5.14 -5.21 4.29
N LEU A 92 -5.47 -4.04 3.74
CA LEU A 92 -4.56 -3.23 2.94
C LEU A 92 -3.83 -2.25 3.84
N ALA A 93 -2.52 -2.40 3.98
CA ALA A 93 -1.72 -1.56 4.87
C ALA A 93 -1.80 -0.06 4.53
N CYS A 94 -1.95 0.29 3.26
CA CYS A 94 -2.08 1.69 2.82
C CYS A 94 -3.44 2.33 3.16
N PHE A 95 -4.43 1.54 3.56
CA PHE A 95 -5.78 2.02 3.88
C PHE A 95 -6.14 1.85 5.35
N THR A 96 -5.42 1.03 6.08
CA THR A 96 -5.64 0.78 7.51
C THR A 96 -4.94 1.85 8.32
N LYS A 97 -5.69 2.74 8.95
CA LYS A 97 -5.16 3.77 9.86
C LYS A 97 -4.85 3.16 11.23
N ILE A 98 -3.71 3.52 11.77
CA ILE A 98 -3.30 3.06 13.11
C ILE A 98 -4.24 3.56 14.20
N SER A 99 -4.79 4.77 14.02
CA SER A 99 -5.75 5.35 14.96
C SER A 99 -7.09 4.59 15.05
N GLU A 100 -7.41 3.75 14.07
CA GLU A 100 -8.62 2.91 14.02
C GLU A 100 -8.39 1.51 14.61
N LEU A 101 -7.13 1.19 14.95
CA LEU A 101 -6.76 -0.05 15.61
C LEU A 101 -6.69 0.18 17.13
N ASP A 102 -7.57 -0.46 17.88
CA ASP A 102 -7.64 -0.33 19.35
C ASP A 102 -6.46 -1.02 20.06
N SER A 103 -5.23 -0.79 19.57
CA SER A 103 -4.02 -1.40 20.10
C SER A 103 -2.81 -0.49 19.91
N ASN A 104 -1.91 -0.52 20.89
CA ASN A 104 -0.60 0.12 20.79
C ASN A 104 0.47 -0.81 20.18
N ILE A 105 0.15 -2.10 20.03
CA ILE A 105 1.00 -3.09 19.37
C ILE A 105 0.28 -3.52 18.11
N ILE A 106 0.90 -3.27 16.97
CA ILE A 106 0.37 -3.60 15.65
C ILE A 106 1.17 -4.78 15.11
N THR A 107 0.56 -5.95 15.12
CA THR A 107 1.19 -7.16 14.58
C THR A 107 0.94 -7.21 13.06
N VAL A 108 2.00 -7.34 12.28
CA VAL A 108 1.95 -7.47 10.83
C VAL A 108 2.62 -8.75 10.37
N GLU A 109 1.92 -9.49 9.52
CA GLU A 109 2.33 -10.79 8.99
C GLU A 109 2.03 -10.85 7.49
N PRO A 110 2.72 -11.71 6.72
CA PRO A 110 2.37 -11.94 5.32
C PRO A 110 0.94 -12.47 5.16
N MET A 111 0.36 -12.27 3.98
CA MET A 111 -0.95 -12.85 3.63
C MET A 111 -0.90 -14.37 3.67
N ASP A 112 -1.92 -15.00 4.27
CA ASP A 112 -2.09 -16.45 4.23
C ASP A 112 -2.33 -16.96 2.80
N ASN A 113 -2.02 -18.23 2.56
CA ASN A 113 -2.23 -18.93 1.29
C ASN A 113 -1.38 -18.41 0.10
N PHE A 114 -0.40 -17.56 0.36
CA PHE A 114 0.60 -17.15 -0.63
C PHE A 114 2.00 -17.55 -0.16
N PRO A 115 2.86 -18.07 -1.04
CA PRO A 115 4.25 -18.31 -0.70
C PRO A 115 4.95 -17.02 -0.31
N VAL A 116 5.63 -17.02 0.83
CA VAL A 116 6.41 -15.86 1.29
C VAL A 116 7.68 -15.77 0.47
N VAL A 117 7.97 -14.57 -0.04
CA VAL A 117 9.25 -14.25 -0.69
C VAL A 117 10.23 -13.76 0.37
N ARG A 118 9.80 -12.78 1.15
CA ARG A 118 10.58 -12.24 2.27
C ARG A 118 9.69 -11.42 3.19
N ASP A 119 9.71 -11.69 4.46
CA ASP A 119 8.96 -10.98 5.52
C ASP A 119 7.47 -10.83 5.16
N LEU A 120 7.02 -9.62 4.82
CA LEU A 120 5.64 -9.31 4.45
C LEU A 120 5.36 -9.44 2.94
N ALA A 121 6.39 -9.63 2.12
CA ALA A 121 6.26 -9.75 0.67
C ALA A 121 5.95 -11.20 0.28
N VAL A 122 4.85 -11.40 -0.44
CA VAL A 122 4.39 -12.70 -0.91
C VAL A 122 4.39 -12.81 -2.44
N ASN A 123 4.39 -14.03 -2.97
CA ASN A 123 4.36 -14.31 -4.39
C ASN A 123 2.92 -14.41 -4.92
N PHE A 124 2.52 -13.46 -5.75
CA PHE A 124 1.19 -13.41 -6.38
C PHE A 124 1.08 -14.15 -7.71
N SER A 125 2.14 -14.83 -8.19
CA SER A 125 2.15 -15.44 -9.53
C SER A 125 0.98 -16.39 -9.77
N ARG A 126 0.59 -17.20 -8.75
CA ARG A 126 -0.56 -18.11 -8.85
C ARG A 126 -1.87 -17.34 -9.07
N LEU A 127 -2.08 -16.25 -8.32
CA LEU A 127 -3.27 -15.40 -8.45
C LEU A 127 -3.33 -14.78 -9.85
N ILE A 128 -2.22 -14.18 -10.30
CA ILE A 128 -2.12 -13.54 -11.62
C ILE A 128 -2.34 -14.55 -12.74
N ASN A 129 -1.76 -15.74 -12.62
CA ASN A 129 -1.93 -16.79 -13.64
C ASN A 129 -3.38 -17.32 -13.70
N ASN A 130 -4.05 -17.44 -12.56
CA ASN A 130 -5.46 -17.81 -12.53
C ASN A 130 -6.34 -16.69 -13.12
N HIS A 131 -6.04 -15.44 -12.80
CA HIS A 131 -6.72 -14.28 -13.39
C HIS A 131 -6.59 -14.26 -14.92
N LYS A 132 -5.39 -14.53 -15.45
CA LYS A 132 -5.19 -14.63 -16.90
C LYS A 132 -6.01 -15.74 -17.56
N LYS A 133 -6.23 -16.87 -16.88
CA LYS A 133 -7.01 -18.00 -17.42
C LYS A 133 -8.49 -17.68 -17.61
N ILE A 134 -9.05 -16.82 -16.78
CA ILE A 134 -10.47 -16.44 -16.88
C ILE A 134 -10.69 -15.28 -17.86
N MET A 135 -9.62 -14.77 -18.47
CA MET A 135 -9.65 -13.68 -19.46
C MET A 135 -10.61 -12.54 -19.09
N PRO A 136 -10.37 -11.81 -17.97
CA PRO A 136 -11.31 -10.82 -17.43
C PRO A 136 -11.19 -9.46 -18.16
N TYR A 137 -11.25 -9.52 -19.46
CA TYR A 137 -11.19 -8.36 -20.36
C TYR A 137 -12.12 -8.59 -21.55
N VAL A 138 -12.51 -7.53 -22.22
CA VAL A 138 -13.37 -7.61 -23.40
C VAL A 138 -12.62 -8.34 -24.51
N ILE A 139 -13.16 -9.47 -24.97
CA ILE A 139 -12.65 -10.23 -26.09
C ILE A 139 -13.34 -9.67 -27.34
N ARG A 140 -12.55 -9.14 -28.26
CA ARG A 140 -13.04 -8.63 -29.57
C ARG A 140 -12.63 -9.59 -30.67
N GLU A 141 -13.51 -9.76 -31.66
CA GLU A 141 -13.21 -10.57 -32.84
C GLU A 141 -12.33 -9.82 -33.86
N ASP A 142 -12.39 -8.49 -33.85
CA ASP A 142 -11.57 -7.61 -34.69
C ASP A 142 -10.15 -7.49 -34.13
N SER A 143 -9.33 -8.46 -34.42
CA SER A 143 -7.93 -8.55 -33.99
C SER A 143 -6.96 -7.66 -34.79
N GLU A 144 -7.37 -6.49 -35.25
CA GLU A 144 -6.46 -5.49 -35.83
C GLU A 144 -5.69 -4.69 -34.76
N ILE A 145 -5.13 -5.38 -33.78
CA ILE A 145 -3.99 -4.86 -33.05
C ILE A 145 -2.76 -5.22 -33.87
N VAL A 146 -2.38 -4.33 -34.79
CA VAL A 146 -1.12 -4.49 -35.55
C VAL A 146 0.03 -4.30 -34.55
N PRO A 147 0.84 -5.35 -34.26
CA PRO A 147 1.99 -5.20 -33.39
C PRO A 147 2.97 -4.18 -34.00
N GLY A 148 3.32 -3.13 -33.27
CA GLY A 148 4.37 -2.19 -33.63
C GLY A 148 3.92 -0.83 -34.18
N THR A 149 2.64 -0.59 -34.37
CA THR A 149 2.12 0.76 -34.62
C THR A 149 1.52 1.29 -33.34
N GLY A 150 1.98 2.45 -32.89
CA GLY A 150 1.61 3.06 -31.62
C GLY A 150 0.12 2.97 -31.28
N VAL A 151 -0.18 3.04 -29.99
CA VAL A 151 -1.52 2.91 -29.41
C VAL A 151 -2.55 3.66 -30.23
N LYS A 152 -3.29 2.94 -31.08
CA LYS A 152 -4.53 3.47 -31.66
C LYS A 152 -5.58 3.45 -30.53
N GLU A 153 -6.06 4.61 -30.18
CA GLU A 153 -7.23 4.74 -29.33
C GLU A 153 -8.41 4.04 -30.04
N ILE A 154 -8.94 3.01 -29.41
CA ILE A 154 -10.12 2.31 -29.93
C ILE A 154 -11.33 3.07 -29.42
N LEU A 155 -11.92 3.89 -30.29
CA LEU A 155 -13.18 4.58 -29.98
C LEU A 155 -14.31 3.55 -29.97
N GLN A 156 -15.15 3.58 -28.93
CA GLN A 156 -16.39 2.82 -28.91
C GLN A 156 -17.33 3.36 -30.00
N THR A 157 -17.97 2.45 -30.72
CA THR A 157 -19.02 2.84 -31.67
C THR A 157 -20.27 3.23 -30.89
N PRO A 158 -21.20 4.04 -31.48
CA PRO A 158 -22.47 4.37 -30.85
C PRO A 158 -23.32 3.16 -30.48
N GLU A 159 -23.06 2.01 -31.12
CA GLU A 159 -23.76 0.75 -30.87
C GLU A 159 -23.16 -0.04 -29.67
N ASP A 160 -21.97 0.35 -29.21
CA ASP A 160 -21.28 -0.27 -28.06
C ASP A 160 -21.59 0.44 -26.73
N VAL A 161 -22.46 1.47 -26.71
CA VAL A 161 -22.78 2.29 -25.53
C VAL A 161 -24.16 1.95 -24.96
#